data_92d8327887ec3c7cada840a3e0b124e6
#
_entry.id   92d8327887ec3c7cada840a3e0b124e6
#
_cell.length_a   1.000
_cell.length_b   1.000
_cell.length_c   1.000
_cell.angle_alpha   90.00
_cell.angle_beta   90.00
_cell.angle_gamma   90.00
#
_symmetry.space_group_name_H-M   'P 1'
#
loop_
_entity.id
_entity.type
_entity.pdbx_description
1 polymer ?
#
loop_
_entity_poly.entity_id
_entity_poly.type
_entity_poly.pdbx_seq_one_letter_code
_entity_poly.pdbx_strand_id
1 'polypeptide(L)'
;MEHTYQYAWLIPFVPLPVPVLIGMGLLLFPRATKNLRRIWAFQSILLLSIVMILSIDLSIQQINSSYIYQDIWSWIINNDFSLEFGYLIDPLTSIMLILITTVGIMVLIYSDNYMSHDQGYLRFFAYMSFFSTSMLGLVTSSNLIQIYIFWELVGICSYLLIGFWFTRPVAANACQKAFVTNRVGDFGLLLGILGFYWITGSFEFRDLFEIFNNLIYNNKVNVLLVILCAILLFAGAIAKSAQFPLHVWLPDAMEGPTPISALIHAATMVAAGIFLVARLLPLFIVIPYTMNFISLIGIITLFLGATLALAQKDIKRGLAYSTMSQLGYMMLALGMGSYRTALFHLITHAYSKALLFLGSGSVIHSMETVVGYSPDKSQNMVLMGGLTKHVPITKTAFLLGTLSLCGIPPLACFWSKDEILNDSWLYSPIFAIIAWSTAGLTAFYMFRIYLLTFEGHLNVNFQNYIGKKSALLDSISLWGKGGLKIINKNVRLLTLLQMKNNKSAFFFFQRRYIKLMKM
;
A
#
# COMPACT_ATOMS: atom_id res chain seq x y z
N MET A 1 -19.77 -29.08 -2.96
CA MET A 1 -19.54 -27.66 -2.59
C MET A 1 -18.59 -27.49 -1.41
N GLU A 2 -18.54 -28.40 -0.45
CA GLU A 2 -17.64 -28.30 0.71
C GLU A 2 -16.15 -28.51 0.37
N HIS A 3 -15.83 -29.17 -0.72
CA HIS A 3 -14.45 -29.54 -1.07
C HIS A 3 -13.50 -28.36 -1.32
N THR A 4 -13.98 -27.23 -1.82
CA THR A 4 -13.09 -26.09 -2.14
C THR A 4 -12.72 -25.25 -0.90
N TYR A 5 -13.61 -25.15 0.07
CA TYR A 5 -13.29 -24.47 1.34
C TYR A 5 -12.19 -25.21 2.11
N GLN A 6 -12.11 -26.54 2.01
CA GLN A 6 -11.06 -27.33 2.65
C GLN A 6 -9.65 -26.96 2.18
N TYR A 7 -9.51 -26.38 0.99
CA TYR A 7 -8.22 -25.93 0.45
C TYR A 7 -7.91 -24.46 0.72
N ALA A 8 -8.76 -23.73 1.46
CA ALA A 8 -8.55 -22.31 1.73
C ALA A 8 -7.27 -22.02 2.51
N TRP A 9 -6.77 -22.96 3.31
CA TRP A 9 -5.49 -22.85 4.00
C TRP A 9 -4.29 -22.70 3.05
N LEU A 10 -4.41 -23.17 1.80
CA LEU A 10 -3.36 -23.02 0.78
C LEU A 10 -3.12 -21.56 0.38
N ILE A 11 -4.11 -20.67 0.55
CA ILE A 11 -4.05 -19.28 0.10
C ILE A 11 -2.81 -18.54 0.62
N PRO A 12 -2.52 -18.50 1.92
CA PRO A 12 -1.29 -17.86 2.41
C PRO A 12 -0.04 -18.70 2.18
N PHE A 13 -0.16 -20.04 2.05
CA PHE A 13 1.01 -20.92 1.97
C PHE A 13 1.58 -21.06 0.55
N VAL A 14 0.75 -20.95 -0.49
CA VAL A 14 1.20 -21.10 -1.89
C VAL A 14 2.27 -20.07 -2.29
N PRO A 15 2.17 -18.77 -1.98
CA PRO A 15 3.20 -17.81 -2.36
C PRO A 15 4.42 -17.81 -1.41
N LEU A 16 4.33 -18.40 -0.21
CA LEU A 16 5.38 -18.39 0.81
C LEU A 16 6.72 -19.03 0.37
N PRO A 17 6.76 -20.11 -0.41
CA PRO A 17 8.04 -20.71 -0.84
C PRO A 17 8.95 -19.75 -1.61
N VAL A 18 8.41 -18.81 -2.37
CA VAL A 18 9.22 -17.89 -3.18
C VAL A 18 10.16 -17.03 -2.35
N PRO A 19 9.70 -16.24 -1.36
CA PRO A 19 10.60 -15.43 -0.56
C PRO A 19 11.60 -16.28 0.23
N VAL A 20 11.19 -17.45 0.72
CA VAL A 20 12.06 -18.36 1.46
C VAL A 20 13.18 -18.91 0.57
N LEU A 21 12.83 -19.41 -0.63
CA LEU A 21 13.80 -19.97 -1.56
C LEU A 21 14.74 -18.90 -2.13
N ILE A 22 14.25 -17.69 -2.44
CA ILE A 22 15.12 -16.58 -2.84
C ILE A 22 16.07 -16.22 -1.70
N GLY A 23 15.58 -16.14 -0.46
CA GLY A 23 16.40 -15.81 0.71
C GLY A 23 17.50 -16.84 0.93
N MET A 24 17.15 -18.14 1.00
CA MET A 24 18.11 -19.23 1.12
C MET A 24 19.07 -19.30 -0.08
N GLY A 25 18.55 -19.11 -1.30
CA GLY A 25 19.36 -19.12 -2.51
C GLY A 25 20.41 -18.00 -2.55
N LEU A 26 20.06 -16.81 -2.07
CA LEU A 26 21.00 -15.69 -1.96
C LEU A 26 22.07 -15.92 -0.89
N LEU A 27 21.75 -16.64 0.19
CA LEU A 27 22.70 -16.99 1.24
C LEU A 27 23.65 -18.10 0.80
N LEU A 28 23.12 -19.20 0.23
CA LEU A 28 23.90 -20.40 -0.09
C LEU A 28 24.57 -20.33 -1.47
N PHE A 29 23.85 -19.84 -2.50
CA PHE A 29 24.27 -19.84 -3.89
C PHE A 29 24.04 -18.49 -4.59
N PRO A 30 24.69 -17.38 -4.17
CA PRO A 30 24.34 -16.02 -4.61
C PRO A 30 24.52 -15.82 -6.12
N ARG A 31 25.51 -16.47 -6.76
CA ARG A 31 25.76 -16.34 -8.21
C ARG A 31 24.69 -17.05 -9.05
N ALA A 32 24.38 -18.29 -8.71
CA ALA A 32 23.37 -19.10 -9.41
C ALA A 32 21.99 -18.44 -9.30
N THR A 33 21.60 -18.01 -8.11
CA THR A 33 20.33 -17.34 -7.85
C THR A 33 20.18 -16.05 -8.64
N LYS A 34 21.25 -15.24 -8.74
CA LYS A 34 21.26 -14.00 -9.55
C LYS A 34 21.13 -14.27 -11.05
N ASN A 35 21.69 -15.35 -11.56
CA ASN A 35 21.55 -15.71 -12.97
C ASN A 35 20.12 -16.09 -13.34
N LEU A 36 19.37 -16.68 -12.40
CA LEU A 36 17.99 -17.13 -12.56
C LEU A 36 16.95 -16.04 -12.19
N ARG A 37 17.35 -14.77 -12.07
CA ARG A 37 16.50 -13.68 -11.55
C ARG A 37 15.11 -13.56 -12.17
N ARG A 38 14.97 -13.74 -13.50
CA ARG A 38 13.70 -13.65 -14.20
C ARG A 38 12.79 -14.85 -13.92
N ILE A 39 13.38 -16.01 -13.68
CA ILE A 39 12.62 -17.23 -13.32
C ILE A 39 11.96 -17.02 -11.96
N TRP A 40 12.66 -16.45 -10.99
CA TRP A 40 12.11 -16.12 -9.67
C TRP A 40 10.97 -15.10 -9.73
N ALA A 41 11.12 -14.07 -10.58
CA ALA A 41 10.05 -13.11 -10.81
C ALA A 41 8.82 -13.77 -11.45
N PHE A 42 9.03 -14.60 -12.48
CA PHE A 42 7.94 -15.35 -13.10
C PHE A 42 7.25 -16.28 -12.11
N GLN A 43 8.01 -17.00 -11.28
CA GLN A 43 7.46 -17.89 -10.28
C GLN A 43 6.62 -17.15 -9.23
N SER A 44 7.04 -15.96 -8.79
CA SER A 44 6.25 -15.14 -7.87
C SER A 44 4.90 -14.72 -8.47
N ILE A 45 4.89 -14.34 -9.75
CA ILE A 45 3.67 -13.99 -10.47
C ILE A 45 2.77 -15.21 -10.64
N LEU A 46 3.35 -16.35 -11.04
CA LEU A 46 2.60 -17.58 -11.27
C LEU A 46 1.91 -18.09 -10.00
N LEU A 47 2.63 -18.17 -8.88
CA LEU A 47 2.04 -18.65 -7.62
C LEU A 47 0.95 -17.70 -7.10
N LEU A 48 1.14 -16.38 -7.22
CA LEU A 48 0.09 -15.43 -6.86
C LEU A 48 -1.12 -15.53 -7.81
N SER A 49 -0.91 -15.86 -9.09
CA SER A 49 -2.00 -16.11 -10.05
C SER A 49 -2.81 -17.36 -9.71
N ILE A 50 -2.16 -18.42 -9.20
CA ILE A 50 -2.86 -19.59 -8.68
C ILE A 50 -3.75 -19.22 -7.49
N VAL A 51 -3.22 -18.42 -6.54
CA VAL A 51 -4.01 -17.92 -5.41
C VAL A 51 -5.18 -17.06 -5.89
N MET A 52 -5.00 -16.25 -6.94
CA MET A 52 -6.09 -15.48 -7.52
C MET A 52 -7.23 -16.38 -8.05
N ILE A 53 -6.90 -17.46 -8.73
CA ILE A 53 -7.90 -18.41 -9.23
C ILE A 53 -8.66 -19.03 -8.06
N LEU A 54 -7.96 -19.49 -7.01
CA LEU A 54 -8.59 -20.02 -5.80
C LEU A 54 -9.48 -18.98 -5.11
N SER A 55 -9.04 -17.73 -5.01
CA SER A 55 -9.83 -16.67 -4.39
C SER A 55 -11.08 -16.28 -5.20
N ILE A 56 -11.03 -16.36 -6.53
CA ILE A 56 -12.20 -16.16 -7.39
C ILE A 56 -13.21 -17.31 -7.19
N ASP A 57 -12.74 -18.54 -7.18
CA ASP A 57 -13.61 -19.71 -6.97
C ASP A 57 -14.33 -19.64 -5.61
N LEU A 58 -13.59 -19.33 -4.52
CA LEU A 58 -14.18 -19.11 -3.20
C LEU A 58 -15.20 -17.97 -3.20
N SER A 59 -14.93 -16.89 -3.93
CA SER A 59 -15.84 -15.74 -3.99
C SER A 59 -17.13 -16.09 -4.72
N ILE A 60 -17.06 -16.86 -5.80
CA ILE A 60 -18.25 -17.34 -6.52
C ILE A 60 -19.10 -18.24 -5.62
N GLN A 61 -18.46 -19.13 -4.86
CA GLN A 61 -19.17 -19.98 -3.90
C GLN A 61 -19.82 -19.17 -2.79
N GLN A 62 -19.12 -18.15 -2.28
CA GLN A 62 -19.64 -17.24 -1.24
C GLN A 62 -20.87 -16.46 -1.71
N ILE A 63 -20.90 -16.02 -2.98
CA ILE A 63 -22.07 -15.36 -3.58
C ILE A 63 -23.26 -16.31 -3.66
N ASN A 64 -23.01 -17.58 -4.01
CA ASN A 64 -24.07 -18.56 -4.21
C ASN A 64 -24.63 -19.13 -2.91
N SER A 65 -23.81 -19.28 -1.86
CA SER A 65 -24.20 -20.00 -0.64
C SER A 65 -24.34 -19.11 0.60
N SER A 66 -23.77 -17.88 0.60
CA SER A 66 -23.74 -16.97 1.77
C SER A 66 -23.23 -17.62 3.07
N TYR A 67 -22.51 -18.74 2.95
CA TYR A 67 -22.06 -19.54 4.10
C TYR A 67 -20.73 -19.00 4.62
N ILE A 68 -20.63 -18.81 5.92
CA ILE A 68 -19.37 -18.44 6.58
C ILE A 68 -18.64 -19.73 6.92
N TYR A 69 -17.46 -19.91 6.35
CA TYR A 69 -16.64 -21.08 6.59
C TYR A 69 -15.48 -20.71 7.52
N GLN A 70 -15.36 -21.46 8.61
CA GLN A 70 -14.28 -21.33 9.57
C GLN A 70 -13.73 -22.73 9.87
N ASP A 71 -12.42 -22.88 9.77
CA ASP A 71 -11.71 -24.08 10.20
C ASP A 71 -10.62 -23.69 11.17
N ILE A 72 -10.56 -24.42 12.29
CA ILE A 72 -9.75 -24.05 13.44
C ILE A 72 -9.01 -25.29 13.91
N TRP A 73 -7.72 -25.16 14.18
CA TRP A 73 -6.94 -26.18 14.87
C TRP A 73 -6.25 -25.60 16.09
N SER A 74 -6.24 -26.35 17.17
CA SER A 74 -5.62 -25.93 18.43
C SER A 74 -4.10 -25.96 18.31
N TRP A 75 -3.45 -24.84 18.66
CA TRP A 75 -2.00 -24.71 18.69
C TRP A 75 -1.45 -24.92 20.12
N ILE A 76 -2.04 -24.25 21.10
CA ILE A 76 -1.66 -24.37 22.53
C ILE A 76 -2.93 -24.62 23.32
N ILE A 77 -2.95 -25.69 24.10
CA ILE A 77 -4.05 -26.02 25.01
C ILE A 77 -3.46 -26.12 26.41
N ASN A 78 -3.88 -25.23 27.29
CA ASN A 78 -3.67 -25.31 28.73
C ASN A 78 -5.06 -25.33 29.39
N ASN A 79 -5.15 -25.75 30.65
CA ASN A 79 -6.43 -25.95 31.35
C ASN A 79 -7.36 -24.70 31.29
N ASP A 80 -6.79 -23.49 31.29
CA ASP A 80 -7.53 -22.22 31.29
C ASP A 80 -7.30 -21.36 30.03
N PHE A 81 -6.51 -21.84 29.07
CA PHE A 81 -6.12 -21.05 27.90
C PHE A 81 -6.00 -21.94 26.66
N SER A 82 -6.77 -21.65 25.64
CA SER A 82 -6.62 -22.23 24.30
C SER A 82 -6.24 -21.16 23.30
N LEU A 83 -5.13 -21.36 22.60
CA LEU A 83 -4.76 -20.57 21.43
C LEU A 83 -4.98 -21.44 20.20
N GLU A 84 -5.87 -20.98 19.36
CA GLU A 84 -6.25 -21.66 18.14
C GLU A 84 -5.68 -20.93 16.94
N PHE A 85 -5.40 -21.69 15.88
CA PHE A 85 -4.95 -21.18 14.59
C PHE A 85 -5.93 -21.67 13.53
N GLY A 86 -6.33 -20.81 12.61
CA GLY A 86 -7.32 -21.22 11.63
C GLY A 86 -7.48 -20.23 10.49
N TYR A 87 -8.47 -20.47 9.66
CA TYR A 87 -8.85 -19.54 8.61
C TYR A 87 -10.37 -19.31 8.61
N LEU A 88 -10.73 -18.08 8.28
CA LEU A 88 -12.09 -17.61 8.19
C LEU A 88 -12.35 -17.09 6.78
N ILE A 89 -13.34 -17.65 6.11
CA ILE A 89 -13.77 -17.21 4.78
C ILE A 89 -15.21 -16.70 4.87
N ASP A 90 -15.35 -15.42 4.66
CA ASP A 90 -16.62 -14.70 4.62
C ASP A 90 -16.62 -13.69 3.46
N PRO A 91 -17.70 -12.96 3.17
CA PRO A 91 -17.75 -11.98 2.09
C PRO A 91 -16.68 -10.90 2.17
N LEU A 92 -16.31 -10.47 3.39
CA LEU A 92 -15.25 -9.47 3.59
C LEU A 92 -13.88 -10.02 3.21
N THR A 93 -13.55 -11.26 3.63
CA THR A 93 -12.30 -11.92 3.23
C THR A 93 -12.23 -12.12 1.73
N SER A 94 -13.32 -12.56 1.10
CA SER A 94 -13.39 -12.80 -0.34
C SER A 94 -13.10 -11.54 -1.16
N ILE A 95 -13.70 -10.41 -0.80
CA ILE A 95 -13.45 -9.11 -1.43
C ILE A 95 -11.96 -8.73 -1.30
N MET A 96 -11.40 -8.85 -0.09
CA MET A 96 -10.00 -8.48 0.15
C MET A 96 -9.03 -9.42 -0.56
N LEU A 97 -9.31 -10.72 -0.64
CA LEU A 97 -8.48 -11.68 -1.38
C LEU A 97 -8.39 -11.35 -2.86
N ILE A 98 -9.53 -11.05 -3.51
CA ILE A 98 -9.55 -10.63 -4.91
C ILE A 98 -8.73 -9.35 -5.10
N LEU A 99 -8.91 -8.37 -4.23
CA LEU A 99 -8.22 -7.09 -4.32
C LEU A 99 -6.71 -7.24 -4.18
N ILE A 100 -6.24 -7.98 -3.17
CA ILE A 100 -4.80 -8.19 -2.91
C ILE A 100 -4.15 -8.95 -4.07
N THR A 101 -4.79 -10.00 -4.56
CA THR A 101 -4.23 -10.85 -5.62
C THR A 101 -4.18 -10.14 -6.96
N THR A 102 -5.26 -9.49 -7.38
CA THR A 102 -5.32 -8.78 -8.68
C THR A 102 -4.34 -7.61 -8.74
N VAL A 103 -4.33 -6.73 -7.72
CA VAL A 103 -3.40 -5.61 -7.67
C VAL A 103 -1.96 -6.11 -7.50
N GLY A 104 -1.74 -7.13 -6.67
CA GLY A 104 -0.41 -7.73 -6.47
C GLY A 104 0.19 -8.27 -7.76
N ILE A 105 -0.56 -9.00 -8.57
CA ILE A 105 -0.11 -9.54 -9.86
C ILE A 105 0.25 -8.40 -10.83
N MET A 106 -0.62 -7.40 -10.97
CA MET A 106 -0.36 -6.26 -11.85
C MET A 106 0.91 -5.49 -11.45
N VAL A 107 1.11 -5.30 -10.15
CA VAL A 107 2.31 -4.64 -9.62
C VAL A 107 3.56 -5.50 -9.84
N LEU A 108 3.51 -6.82 -9.64
CA LEU A 108 4.65 -7.71 -9.88
C LEU A 108 5.05 -7.73 -11.36
N ILE A 109 4.08 -7.80 -12.29
CA ILE A 109 4.34 -7.72 -13.74
C ILE A 109 5.00 -6.39 -14.11
N TYR A 110 4.48 -5.28 -13.60
CA TYR A 110 5.07 -3.95 -13.82
C TYR A 110 6.50 -3.86 -13.26
N SER A 111 6.72 -4.45 -12.08
CA SER A 111 8.00 -4.41 -11.38
C SER A 111 9.13 -5.12 -12.11
N ASP A 112 8.86 -6.16 -12.89
CA ASP A 112 9.88 -6.86 -13.69
C ASP A 112 10.60 -5.91 -14.64
N ASN A 113 9.84 -5.02 -15.28
CA ASN A 113 10.43 -4.03 -16.18
C ASN A 113 11.04 -2.83 -15.43
N TYR A 114 10.34 -2.32 -14.40
CA TYR A 114 10.73 -1.16 -13.62
C TYR A 114 12.06 -1.38 -12.87
N MET A 115 12.24 -2.55 -12.22
CA MET A 115 13.42 -2.90 -11.43
C MET A 115 14.51 -3.63 -12.23
N SER A 116 14.36 -3.78 -13.55
CA SER A 116 15.24 -4.62 -14.40
C SER A 116 16.73 -4.23 -14.33
N HIS A 117 17.04 -2.97 -14.06
CA HIS A 117 18.40 -2.43 -14.00
C HIS A 117 18.94 -2.32 -12.57
N ASP A 118 18.14 -2.58 -11.53
CA ASP A 118 18.55 -2.50 -10.14
C ASP A 118 19.29 -3.76 -9.69
N GLN A 119 20.36 -3.55 -8.90
CA GLN A 119 21.15 -4.66 -8.32
C GLN A 119 20.36 -5.46 -7.27
N GLY A 120 19.39 -4.82 -6.63
CA GLY A 120 18.53 -5.41 -5.61
C GLY A 120 17.31 -6.16 -6.15
N TYR A 121 17.22 -6.41 -7.46
CA TYR A 121 16.05 -7.01 -8.12
C TYR A 121 15.47 -8.24 -7.38
N LEU A 122 16.29 -9.23 -7.04
CA LEU A 122 15.84 -10.45 -6.35
C LEU A 122 15.33 -10.16 -4.94
N ARG A 123 16.05 -9.31 -4.21
CA ARG A 123 15.64 -8.88 -2.87
C ARG A 123 14.28 -8.16 -2.91
N PHE A 124 14.06 -7.36 -3.96
CA PHE A 124 12.78 -6.70 -4.19
C PHE A 124 11.63 -7.72 -4.34
N PHE A 125 11.79 -8.71 -5.22
CA PHE A 125 10.78 -9.74 -5.45
C PHE A 125 10.54 -10.62 -4.21
N ALA A 126 11.59 -10.93 -3.45
CA ALA A 126 11.44 -11.65 -2.18
C ALA A 126 10.60 -10.86 -1.17
N TYR A 127 10.87 -9.56 -1.00
CA TYR A 127 10.11 -8.71 -0.07
C TYR A 127 8.67 -8.51 -0.51
N MET A 128 8.43 -8.33 -1.82
CA MET A 128 7.09 -8.18 -2.37
C MET A 128 6.26 -9.45 -2.21
N SER A 129 6.86 -10.62 -2.48
CA SER A 129 6.18 -11.92 -2.30
C SER A 129 5.89 -12.18 -0.81
N PHE A 130 6.83 -11.88 0.08
CA PHE A 130 6.65 -12.02 1.52
C PHE A 130 5.55 -11.08 2.06
N PHE A 131 5.52 -9.84 1.56
CA PHE A 131 4.46 -8.89 1.87
C PHE A 131 3.08 -9.39 1.41
N SER A 132 2.97 -9.92 0.18
CA SER A 132 1.72 -10.47 -0.33
C SER A 132 1.24 -11.66 0.52
N THR A 133 2.14 -12.56 0.90
CA THR A 133 1.86 -13.69 1.80
C THR A 133 1.34 -13.23 3.16
N SER A 134 2.01 -12.23 3.77
CA SER A 134 1.61 -11.68 5.06
C SER A 134 0.23 -11.03 5.01
N MET A 135 -0.10 -10.34 3.92
CA MET A 135 -1.43 -9.75 3.71
C MET A 135 -2.52 -10.81 3.52
N LEU A 136 -2.23 -11.86 2.76
CA LEU A 136 -3.17 -12.97 2.58
C LEU A 136 -3.46 -13.66 3.93
N GLY A 137 -2.42 -13.92 4.74
CA GLY A 137 -2.57 -14.47 6.07
C GLY A 137 -3.34 -13.56 7.03
N LEU A 138 -3.14 -12.25 6.95
CA LEU A 138 -3.88 -11.28 7.76
C LEU A 138 -5.39 -11.33 7.45
N VAL A 139 -5.75 -11.36 6.18
CA VAL A 139 -7.15 -11.31 5.74
C VAL A 139 -7.88 -12.62 6.06
N THR A 140 -7.21 -13.77 5.98
CA THR A 140 -7.80 -15.08 6.27
C THR A 140 -7.79 -15.47 7.73
N SER A 141 -7.24 -14.65 8.62
CA SER A 141 -7.14 -14.94 10.06
C SER A 141 -8.49 -15.15 10.72
N SER A 142 -8.60 -16.18 11.57
CA SER A 142 -9.81 -16.56 12.31
C SER A 142 -9.98 -15.85 13.64
N ASN A 143 -8.90 -15.34 14.25
CA ASN A 143 -8.90 -14.72 15.57
C ASN A 143 -8.00 -13.48 15.67
N LEU A 144 -8.12 -12.73 16.76
CA LEU A 144 -7.42 -11.47 16.99
C LEU A 144 -5.89 -11.64 17.12
N ILE A 145 -5.42 -12.71 17.75
CA ILE A 145 -3.97 -12.98 17.92
C ILE A 145 -3.34 -13.31 16.57
N GLN A 146 -4.00 -14.09 15.75
CA GLN A 146 -3.52 -14.42 14.41
C GLN A 146 -3.48 -13.18 13.52
N ILE A 147 -4.51 -12.30 13.58
CA ILE A 147 -4.45 -10.99 12.92
C ILE A 147 -3.22 -10.22 13.40
N TYR A 148 -2.96 -10.18 14.71
CA TYR A 148 -1.83 -9.43 15.26
C TYR A 148 -0.48 -9.95 14.76
N ILE A 149 -0.29 -11.27 14.67
CA ILE A 149 0.94 -11.88 14.11
C ILE A 149 1.17 -11.42 12.67
N PHE A 150 0.17 -11.56 11.81
CA PHE A 150 0.30 -11.13 10.42
C PHE A 150 0.37 -9.61 10.25
N TRP A 151 -0.27 -8.86 11.14
CA TRP A 151 -0.17 -7.41 11.23
C TRP A 151 1.24 -6.92 11.45
N GLU A 152 1.96 -7.57 12.35
CA GLU A 152 3.37 -7.32 12.61
C GLU A 152 4.26 -7.71 11.44
N LEU A 153 3.98 -8.85 10.78
CA LEU A 153 4.72 -9.27 9.58
C LEU A 153 4.56 -8.27 8.43
N VAL A 154 3.35 -7.76 8.19
CA VAL A 154 3.10 -6.68 7.22
C VAL A 154 3.89 -5.41 7.59
N GLY A 155 3.99 -5.10 8.89
CA GLY A 155 4.80 -3.99 9.41
C GLY A 155 6.29 -4.14 9.07
N ILE A 156 6.87 -5.31 9.31
CA ILE A 156 8.27 -5.62 8.99
C ILE A 156 8.51 -5.57 7.47
N CYS A 157 7.62 -6.17 6.68
CA CYS A 157 7.71 -6.11 5.22
C CYS A 157 7.72 -4.68 4.70
N SER A 158 6.86 -3.81 5.24
CA SER A 158 6.80 -2.41 4.84
C SER A 158 8.10 -1.66 5.19
N TYR A 159 8.69 -1.93 6.37
CA TYR A 159 10.00 -1.39 6.76
C TYR A 159 11.08 -1.75 5.74
N LEU A 160 11.17 -3.04 5.35
CA LEU A 160 12.16 -3.53 4.39
C LEU A 160 11.94 -2.94 2.97
N LEU A 161 10.69 -2.73 2.59
CA LEU A 161 10.32 -2.21 1.28
C LEU A 161 10.51 -0.69 1.18
N ILE A 162 10.15 0.08 2.20
CA ILE A 162 10.38 1.54 2.24
C ILE A 162 11.89 1.82 2.29
N GLY A 163 12.62 1.07 3.13
CA GLY A 163 14.09 1.15 3.25
C GLY A 163 14.86 0.39 2.17
N PHE A 164 14.25 0.07 1.02
CA PHE A 164 14.89 -0.75 -0.04
C PHE A 164 16.22 -0.17 -0.48
N TRP A 165 16.30 1.14 -0.69
CA TRP A 165 17.52 1.89 -0.99
C TRP A 165 18.17 2.44 0.28
N PHE A 166 18.51 1.55 1.22
CA PHE A 166 19.06 1.88 2.55
C PHE A 166 20.35 2.72 2.52
N THR A 167 21.05 2.75 1.40
CA THR A 167 22.23 3.61 1.21
C THR A 167 21.90 5.10 1.14
N ARG A 168 20.63 5.45 0.92
CA ARG A 168 20.16 6.84 0.95
C ARG A 168 19.71 7.19 2.37
N PRO A 169 20.32 8.23 3.01
CA PRO A 169 19.95 8.60 4.37
C PRO A 169 18.46 8.95 4.52
N VAL A 170 17.87 9.59 3.49
CA VAL A 170 16.45 9.95 3.48
C VAL A 170 15.55 8.71 3.53
N ALA A 171 15.86 7.68 2.75
CA ALA A 171 15.09 6.43 2.75
C ALA A 171 15.27 5.65 4.06
N ALA A 172 16.48 5.65 4.64
CA ALA A 172 16.75 5.04 5.94
C ALA A 172 15.98 5.73 7.08
N ASN A 173 15.95 7.06 7.09
CA ASN A 173 15.17 7.82 8.07
C ASN A 173 13.65 7.61 7.87
N ALA A 174 13.19 7.55 6.62
CA ALA A 174 11.79 7.34 6.28
C ALA A 174 11.29 5.96 6.77
N CYS A 175 12.06 4.89 6.57
CA CYS A 175 11.66 3.57 7.02
C CYS A 175 11.68 3.44 8.55
N GLN A 176 12.64 4.07 9.24
CA GLN A 176 12.66 4.13 10.71
C GLN A 176 11.44 4.87 11.25
N LYS A 177 11.12 6.04 10.67
CA LYS A 177 9.94 6.82 11.05
C LYS A 177 8.65 6.02 10.84
N ALA A 178 8.51 5.35 9.69
CA ALA A 178 7.35 4.51 9.40
C ALA A 178 7.23 3.35 10.39
N PHE A 179 8.34 2.70 10.73
CA PHE A 179 8.35 1.61 11.68
C PHE A 179 7.94 2.07 13.08
N VAL A 180 8.57 3.12 13.62
CA VAL A 180 8.29 3.61 14.98
C VAL A 180 6.85 4.10 15.11
N THR A 181 6.35 4.90 14.15
CA THR A 181 4.96 5.39 14.20
C THR A 181 3.94 4.26 14.14
N ASN A 182 4.18 3.24 13.30
CA ASN A 182 3.30 2.07 13.24
C ASN A 182 3.34 1.26 14.54
N ARG A 183 4.52 1.10 15.16
CA ARG A 183 4.67 0.38 16.44
C ARG A 183 3.91 1.00 17.59
N VAL A 184 3.82 2.31 17.64
CA VAL A 184 2.98 3.00 18.65
C VAL A 184 1.52 2.54 18.55
N GLY A 185 0.97 2.45 17.34
CA GLY A 185 -0.39 1.95 17.15
C GLY A 185 -0.52 0.45 17.34
N ASP A 186 0.49 -0.34 16.92
CA ASP A 186 0.52 -1.80 17.08
C ASP A 186 0.55 -2.18 18.57
N PHE A 187 1.27 -1.42 19.41
CA PHE A 187 1.25 -1.58 20.86
C PHE A 187 -0.14 -1.29 21.45
N GLY A 188 -0.80 -0.22 20.98
CA GLY A 188 -2.18 0.07 21.35
C GLY A 188 -3.13 -1.08 20.97
N LEU A 189 -2.99 -1.62 19.75
CA LEU A 189 -3.77 -2.76 19.28
C LEU A 189 -3.59 -3.98 20.19
N LEU A 190 -2.35 -4.30 20.58
CA LEU A 190 -2.08 -5.42 21.48
C LEU A 190 -2.76 -5.24 22.83
N LEU A 191 -2.64 -4.05 23.43
CA LEU A 191 -3.32 -3.77 24.71
C LEU A 191 -4.85 -3.85 24.58
N GLY A 192 -5.40 -3.41 23.46
CA GLY A 192 -6.82 -3.55 23.17
C GLY A 192 -7.27 -5.02 23.07
N ILE A 193 -6.49 -5.86 22.37
CA ILE A 193 -6.73 -7.31 22.24
C ILE A 193 -6.71 -7.98 23.62
N LEU A 194 -5.69 -7.70 24.42
CA LEU A 194 -5.57 -8.26 25.78
C LEU A 194 -6.70 -7.76 26.70
N GLY A 195 -7.10 -6.49 26.56
CA GLY A 195 -8.23 -5.92 27.32
C GLY A 195 -9.56 -6.59 26.99
N PHE A 196 -9.85 -6.86 25.71
CA PHE A 196 -11.04 -7.61 25.32
C PHE A 196 -10.97 -9.07 25.74
N TYR A 197 -9.81 -9.70 25.67
CA TYR A 197 -9.62 -11.05 26.22
C TYR A 197 -9.91 -11.09 27.72
N TRP A 198 -9.45 -10.11 28.49
CA TRP A 198 -9.77 -10.01 29.93
C TRP A 198 -11.29 -9.92 30.18
N ILE A 199 -12.02 -9.27 29.30
CA ILE A 199 -13.48 -9.09 29.44
C ILE A 199 -14.24 -10.34 29.00
N THR A 200 -13.84 -10.97 27.90
CA THR A 200 -14.61 -12.03 27.22
C THR A 200 -14.06 -13.43 27.43
N GLY A 201 -12.76 -13.57 27.69
CA GLY A 201 -12.08 -14.87 27.82
C GLY A 201 -11.80 -15.57 26.49
N SER A 202 -12.11 -14.98 25.33
CA SER A 202 -11.86 -15.56 24.00
C SER A 202 -11.20 -14.57 23.06
N PHE A 203 -10.38 -15.09 22.11
CA PHE A 203 -9.81 -14.33 21.00
C PHE A 203 -10.56 -14.52 19.69
N GLU A 204 -11.45 -15.50 19.60
CA GLU A 204 -12.22 -15.80 18.42
C GLU A 204 -13.28 -14.74 18.14
N PHE A 205 -13.47 -14.37 16.88
CA PHE A 205 -14.41 -13.30 16.52
C PHE A 205 -15.84 -13.63 16.91
N ARG A 206 -16.28 -14.87 16.66
CA ARG A 206 -17.64 -15.27 16.91
C ARG A 206 -17.98 -15.21 18.40
N ASP A 207 -17.17 -15.88 19.21
CA ASP A 207 -17.35 -15.93 20.66
C ASP A 207 -17.23 -14.55 21.29
N LEU A 208 -16.22 -13.77 20.83
CA LEU A 208 -16.01 -12.42 21.31
C LEU A 208 -17.25 -11.54 21.08
N PHE A 209 -17.87 -11.60 19.91
CA PHE A 209 -19.05 -10.79 19.62
C PHE A 209 -20.27 -11.26 20.41
N GLU A 210 -20.51 -12.57 20.54
CA GLU A 210 -21.63 -13.12 21.27
C GLU A 210 -21.51 -12.84 22.78
N ILE A 211 -20.37 -13.13 23.39
CA ILE A 211 -20.13 -12.93 24.82
C ILE A 211 -20.19 -11.43 25.16
N PHE A 212 -19.54 -10.59 24.33
CA PHE A 212 -19.48 -9.16 24.56
C PHE A 212 -20.86 -8.51 24.51
N ASN A 213 -21.69 -8.85 23.51
CA ASN A 213 -23.07 -8.36 23.43
C ASN A 213 -23.90 -8.75 24.66
N ASN A 214 -23.76 -9.99 25.12
CA ASN A 214 -24.44 -10.47 26.31
C ASN A 214 -23.97 -9.73 27.58
N LEU A 215 -22.69 -9.43 27.71
CA LEU A 215 -22.14 -8.72 28.86
C LEU A 215 -22.60 -7.26 28.92
N ILE A 216 -22.67 -6.57 27.78
CA ILE A 216 -23.19 -5.20 27.72
C ILE A 216 -24.69 -5.16 28.01
N TYR A 217 -25.47 -6.05 27.38
CA TYR A 217 -26.90 -6.11 27.59
C TYR A 217 -27.25 -6.32 29.07
N ASN A 218 -26.48 -7.14 29.78
CA ASN A 218 -26.68 -7.43 31.21
C ASN A 218 -26.00 -6.40 32.14
N ASN A 219 -25.41 -5.31 31.63
CA ASN A 219 -24.68 -4.29 32.40
C ASN A 219 -23.59 -4.86 33.34
N LYS A 220 -22.93 -5.97 32.94
CA LYS A 220 -21.92 -6.66 33.77
C LYS A 220 -20.50 -6.10 33.64
N VAL A 221 -20.28 -5.16 32.73
CA VAL A 221 -18.93 -4.61 32.41
C VAL A 221 -18.91 -3.10 32.62
N ASN A 222 -17.78 -2.59 33.11
CA ASN A 222 -17.57 -1.16 33.22
C ASN A 222 -17.44 -0.52 31.81
N VAL A 223 -18.37 0.36 31.47
CA VAL A 223 -18.46 1.03 30.17
C VAL A 223 -17.19 1.81 29.85
N LEU A 224 -16.56 2.44 30.84
CA LEU A 224 -15.33 3.22 30.63
C LEU A 224 -14.17 2.32 30.19
N LEU A 225 -14.01 1.14 30.80
CA LEU A 225 -12.99 0.16 30.44
C LEU A 225 -13.20 -0.33 29.00
N VAL A 226 -14.44 -0.62 28.64
CA VAL A 226 -14.81 -1.06 27.30
C VAL A 226 -14.48 -0.02 26.26
N ILE A 227 -14.83 1.25 26.50
CA ILE A 227 -14.50 2.36 25.60
C ILE A 227 -12.97 2.48 25.42
N LEU A 228 -12.21 2.39 26.51
CA LEU A 228 -10.75 2.46 26.48
C LEU A 228 -10.18 1.31 25.62
N CYS A 229 -10.61 0.07 25.86
CA CYS A 229 -10.14 -1.08 25.07
C CYS A 229 -10.51 -0.95 23.59
N ALA A 230 -11.69 -0.45 23.27
CA ALA A 230 -12.12 -0.24 21.89
C ALA A 230 -11.30 0.86 21.18
N ILE A 231 -10.96 1.96 21.86
CA ILE A 231 -10.07 3.00 21.33
C ILE A 231 -8.66 2.44 21.12
N LEU A 232 -8.17 1.59 22.02
CA LEU A 232 -6.88 0.93 21.89
C LEU A 232 -6.85 -0.03 20.69
N LEU A 233 -7.89 -0.81 20.43
CA LEU A 233 -8.03 -1.60 19.20
C LEU A 233 -7.99 -0.71 17.95
N PHE A 234 -8.70 0.41 17.98
CA PHE A 234 -8.73 1.35 16.88
C PHE A 234 -7.38 2.05 16.65
N ALA A 235 -6.52 2.18 17.68
CA ALA A 235 -5.18 2.76 17.53
C ALA A 235 -4.31 2.03 16.50
N GLY A 236 -4.41 0.70 16.41
CA GLY A 236 -3.75 -0.07 15.34
C GLY A 236 -4.23 0.32 13.95
N ALA A 237 -5.53 0.50 13.78
CA ALA A 237 -6.10 0.96 12.51
C ALA A 237 -5.66 2.39 12.17
N ILE A 238 -5.60 3.31 13.17
CA ILE A 238 -5.08 4.68 13.00
C ILE A 238 -3.66 4.65 12.43
N ALA A 239 -2.78 3.83 12.98
CA ALA A 239 -1.39 3.76 12.56
C ALA A 239 -1.23 3.24 11.13
N LYS A 240 -1.77 2.05 10.82
CA LYS A 240 -1.61 1.42 9.50
C LYS A 240 -2.34 2.17 8.38
N SER A 241 -3.53 2.72 8.66
CA SER A 241 -4.28 3.54 7.68
C SER A 241 -3.84 4.99 7.63
N ALA A 242 -2.75 5.36 8.32
CA ALA A 242 -2.23 6.72 8.37
C ALA A 242 -3.31 7.77 8.69
N GLN A 243 -4.13 7.49 9.71
CA GLN A 243 -5.11 8.43 10.22
C GLN A 243 -4.46 9.42 11.19
N PHE A 244 -5.08 10.58 11.39
CA PHE A 244 -4.65 11.52 12.40
C PHE A 244 -4.69 10.89 13.81
N PRO A 245 -3.67 11.04 14.67
CA PRO A 245 -2.44 11.83 14.47
C PRO A 245 -1.25 11.06 13.89
N LEU A 246 -1.34 9.74 13.67
CA LEU A 246 -0.23 8.88 13.25
C LEU A 246 -0.01 8.82 11.71
N HIS A 247 -0.34 9.90 11.00
CA HIS A 247 -0.29 9.97 9.52
C HIS A 247 1.08 10.32 8.93
N VAL A 248 2.00 10.82 9.75
CA VAL A 248 3.25 11.48 9.31
C VAL A 248 4.23 10.57 8.58
N TRP A 249 4.08 9.26 8.66
CA TRP A 249 4.94 8.29 7.98
C TRP A 249 4.58 8.09 6.50
N LEU A 250 3.30 8.28 6.13
CA LEU A 250 2.79 7.94 4.80
C LEU A 250 3.46 8.73 3.66
N PRO A 251 3.60 10.08 3.72
CA PRO A 251 4.28 10.84 2.68
C PRO A 251 5.78 10.53 2.60
N ASP A 252 6.44 10.23 3.72
CA ASP A 252 7.86 9.89 3.75
C ASP A 252 8.12 8.46 3.22
N ALA A 253 7.15 7.57 3.33
CA ALA A 253 7.21 6.24 2.74
C ALA A 253 7.33 6.24 1.20
N MET A 254 7.09 7.39 0.54
CA MET A 254 7.26 7.58 -0.91
C MET A 254 8.73 7.56 -1.37
N GLU A 255 9.70 7.51 -0.47
CA GLU A 255 11.13 7.34 -0.80
C GLU A 255 11.46 5.95 -1.35
N GLY A 256 10.61 4.96 -1.13
CA GLY A 256 10.73 3.63 -1.73
C GLY A 256 10.46 3.59 -3.23
N PRO A 257 10.78 2.48 -3.92
CA PRO A 257 10.43 2.27 -5.33
C PRO A 257 8.94 2.42 -5.62
N THR A 258 8.59 3.00 -6.77
CA THR A 258 7.18 3.32 -7.09
C THR A 258 6.23 2.11 -7.12
N PRO A 259 6.62 0.90 -7.59
CA PRO A 259 5.74 -0.26 -7.50
C PRO A 259 5.32 -0.62 -6.07
N ILE A 260 6.20 -0.37 -5.09
CA ILE A 260 5.89 -0.55 -3.66
C ILE A 260 4.79 0.41 -3.23
N SER A 261 4.91 1.68 -3.64
CA SER A 261 3.89 2.68 -3.34
C SER A 261 2.52 2.29 -3.91
N ALA A 262 2.48 1.68 -5.11
CA ALA A 262 1.25 1.19 -5.70
C ALA A 262 0.64 0.03 -4.91
N LEU A 263 1.44 -0.89 -4.36
CA LEU A 263 0.93 -2.03 -3.59
C LEU A 263 0.56 -1.61 -2.16
N ILE A 264 1.51 -1.06 -1.41
CA ILE A 264 1.35 -0.76 0.03
C ILE A 264 0.26 0.28 0.26
N HIS A 265 0.29 1.39 -0.50
CA HIS A 265 -0.54 2.56 -0.21
C HIS A 265 -1.86 2.59 -0.99
N ALA A 266 -1.99 1.81 -2.08
CA ALA A 266 -3.23 1.77 -2.83
C ALA A 266 -4.21 0.71 -2.29
N ALA A 267 -3.74 -0.53 -2.08
CA ALA A 267 -4.64 -1.68 -1.99
C ALA A 267 -4.45 -2.55 -0.75
N THR A 268 -3.34 -2.43 -0.01
CA THR A 268 -3.02 -3.48 0.97
C THR A 268 -2.79 -2.97 2.39
N MET A 269 -1.59 -2.49 2.74
CA MET A 269 -1.27 -2.16 4.13
C MET A 269 -2.20 -1.10 4.70
N VAL A 270 -2.48 -0.04 3.93
CA VAL A 270 -3.33 1.06 4.39
C VAL A 270 -4.79 0.62 4.45
N ALA A 271 -5.21 -0.29 3.56
CA ALA A 271 -6.51 -0.94 3.58
C ALA A 271 -6.66 -1.93 4.74
N ALA A 272 -5.56 -2.49 5.28
CA ALA A 272 -5.62 -3.39 6.44
C ALA A 272 -6.24 -2.73 7.68
N GLY A 273 -6.01 -1.43 7.90
CA GLY A 273 -6.68 -0.72 9.01
C GLY A 273 -8.18 -0.56 8.79
N ILE A 274 -8.61 -0.29 7.55
CA ILE A 274 -10.04 -0.27 7.19
C ILE A 274 -10.64 -1.66 7.36
N PHE A 275 -9.94 -2.70 6.90
CA PHE A 275 -10.34 -4.09 7.08
C PHE A 275 -10.51 -4.45 8.57
N LEU A 276 -9.58 -4.06 9.43
CA LEU A 276 -9.66 -4.33 10.87
C LEU A 276 -10.91 -3.69 11.50
N VAL A 277 -11.16 -2.41 11.19
CA VAL A 277 -12.37 -1.72 11.69
C VAL A 277 -13.64 -2.35 11.15
N ALA A 278 -13.65 -2.73 9.87
CA ALA A 278 -14.78 -3.42 9.24
C ALA A 278 -15.00 -4.81 9.85
N ARG A 279 -13.95 -5.56 10.18
CA ARG A 279 -14.00 -6.87 10.85
C ARG A 279 -14.55 -6.77 12.27
N LEU A 280 -14.15 -5.75 12.99
CA LEU A 280 -14.56 -5.51 14.37
C LEU A 280 -15.78 -4.58 14.49
N LEU A 281 -16.43 -4.26 13.38
CA LEU A 281 -17.59 -3.37 13.38
C LEU A 281 -18.74 -3.86 14.29
N PRO A 282 -19.08 -5.17 14.36
CA PRO A 282 -20.10 -5.66 15.29
C PRO A 282 -19.80 -5.32 16.75
N LEU A 283 -18.52 -5.25 17.13
CA LEU A 283 -18.10 -4.83 18.46
C LEU A 283 -18.20 -3.31 18.63
N PHE A 284 -17.79 -2.53 17.62
CA PHE A 284 -17.81 -1.06 17.73
C PHE A 284 -19.22 -0.47 17.73
N ILE A 285 -20.16 -1.05 16.98
CA ILE A 285 -21.57 -0.56 16.91
C ILE A 285 -22.22 -0.54 18.29
N VAL A 286 -21.89 -1.49 19.15
CA VAL A 286 -22.46 -1.57 20.51
C VAL A 286 -21.94 -0.45 21.43
N ILE A 287 -20.88 0.26 21.01
CA ILE A 287 -20.23 1.32 21.76
C ILE A 287 -20.32 2.65 20.98
N PRO A 288 -21.42 3.44 21.13
CA PRO A 288 -21.64 4.65 20.33
C PRO A 288 -20.53 5.70 20.45
N TYR A 289 -19.88 5.80 21.61
CA TYR A 289 -18.78 6.73 21.83
C TYR A 289 -17.58 6.43 20.93
N THR A 290 -17.25 5.15 20.73
CA THR A 290 -16.16 4.75 19.81
C THR A 290 -16.53 4.97 18.35
N MET A 291 -17.77 4.75 17.94
CA MET A 291 -18.23 5.04 16.59
C MET A 291 -18.09 6.53 16.25
N ASN A 292 -18.54 7.40 17.17
CA ASN A 292 -18.36 8.85 17.04
C ASN A 292 -16.88 9.26 16.99
N PHE A 293 -16.02 8.59 17.77
CA PHE A 293 -14.58 8.85 17.74
C PHE A 293 -13.94 8.43 16.40
N ILE A 294 -14.32 7.26 15.85
CA ILE A 294 -13.87 6.79 14.55
C ILE A 294 -14.28 7.78 13.44
N SER A 295 -15.53 8.23 13.44
CA SER A 295 -16.02 9.19 12.45
C SER A 295 -15.32 10.55 12.55
N LEU A 296 -15.05 11.02 13.76
CA LEU A 296 -14.32 12.27 14.01
C LEU A 296 -12.87 12.20 13.51
N ILE A 297 -12.16 11.13 13.79
CA ILE A 297 -10.80 10.91 13.25
C ILE A 297 -10.85 10.82 11.73
N GLY A 298 -11.85 10.13 11.16
CA GLY A 298 -12.07 10.04 9.72
C GLY A 298 -12.20 11.42 9.06
N ILE A 299 -13.04 12.30 9.59
CA ILE A 299 -13.28 13.63 9.02
C ILE A 299 -12.06 14.55 9.14
N ILE A 300 -11.32 14.49 10.26
CA ILE A 300 -10.08 15.26 10.43
C ILE A 300 -9.04 14.84 9.42
N THR A 301 -8.83 13.52 9.24
CA THR A 301 -7.84 13.00 8.29
C THR A 301 -8.21 13.29 6.85
N LEU A 302 -9.49 13.22 6.53
CA LEU A 302 -10.04 13.59 5.25
C LEU A 302 -9.65 15.02 4.86
N PHE A 303 -9.94 15.97 5.71
CA PHE A 303 -9.68 17.40 5.48
C PHE A 303 -8.19 17.71 5.44
N LEU A 304 -7.41 17.19 6.40
CA LEU A 304 -5.95 17.34 6.42
C LEU A 304 -5.29 16.77 5.17
N GLY A 305 -5.66 15.56 4.75
CA GLY A 305 -5.12 14.94 3.55
C GLY A 305 -5.37 15.77 2.30
N ALA A 306 -6.59 16.29 2.13
CA ALA A 306 -6.96 17.10 0.97
C ALA A 306 -6.22 18.45 0.94
N THR A 307 -6.12 19.14 2.06
CA THR A 307 -5.42 20.44 2.15
C THR A 307 -3.91 20.31 1.93
N LEU A 308 -3.28 19.29 2.49
CA LEU A 308 -1.85 19.04 2.28
C LEU A 308 -1.52 18.60 0.85
N ALA A 309 -2.42 17.89 0.17
CA ALA A 309 -2.25 17.49 -1.23
C ALA A 309 -2.14 18.68 -2.18
N LEU A 310 -2.82 19.81 -1.88
CA LEU A 310 -2.80 21.03 -2.70
C LEU A 310 -1.40 21.64 -2.83
N ALA A 311 -0.59 21.57 -1.77
CA ALA A 311 0.70 22.24 -1.69
C ALA A 311 1.88 21.41 -2.20
N GLN A 312 1.69 20.10 -2.48
CA GLN A 312 2.79 19.21 -2.84
C GLN A 312 3.38 19.52 -4.22
N LYS A 313 4.71 19.46 -4.30
CA LYS A 313 5.46 19.58 -5.56
C LYS A 313 5.82 18.21 -6.14
N ASP A 314 5.95 17.20 -5.30
CA ASP A 314 6.28 15.82 -5.69
C ASP A 314 5.02 15.05 -6.06
N ILE A 315 5.04 14.40 -7.23
CA ILE A 315 3.90 13.62 -7.75
C ILE A 315 3.53 12.47 -6.80
N LYS A 316 4.52 11.75 -6.24
CA LYS A 316 4.28 10.65 -5.30
C LYS A 316 3.69 11.14 -3.98
N ARG A 317 4.25 12.21 -3.39
CA ARG A 317 3.73 12.79 -2.15
C ARG A 317 2.33 13.36 -2.33
N GLY A 318 2.05 13.99 -3.48
CA GLY A 318 0.70 14.43 -3.82
C GLY A 318 -0.30 13.27 -3.87
N LEU A 319 0.07 12.15 -4.50
CA LEU A 319 -0.74 10.94 -4.52
C LEU A 319 -0.87 10.31 -3.12
N ALA A 320 0.14 10.38 -2.25
CA ALA A 320 0.09 9.88 -0.89
C ALA A 320 -0.90 10.65 -0.02
N TYR A 321 -0.86 11.98 -0.03
CA TYR A 321 -1.83 12.79 0.70
C TYR A 321 -3.26 12.61 0.16
N SER A 322 -3.39 12.40 -1.13
CA SER A 322 -4.68 12.06 -1.72
C SER A 322 -5.18 10.67 -1.31
N THR A 323 -4.28 9.68 -1.04
CA THR A 323 -4.71 8.39 -0.45
C THR A 323 -5.17 8.58 0.99
N MET A 324 -4.44 9.37 1.79
CA MET A 324 -4.81 9.70 3.17
C MET A 324 -6.23 10.31 3.22
N SER A 325 -6.53 11.25 2.33
CA SER A 325 -7.87 11.85 2.23
C SER A 325 -8.96 10.81 1.91
N GLN A 326 -8.72 9.90 0.96
CA GLN A 326 -9.72 8.88 0.61
C GLN A 326 -9.92 7.83 1.71
N LEU A 327 -8.86 7.48 2.44
CA LEU A 327 -8.97 6.63 3.63
C LEU A 327 -9.75 7.30 4.75
N GLY A 328 -9.64 8.63 4.86
CA GLY A 328 -10.50 9.43 5.75
C GLY A 328 -11.99 9.28 5.42
N TYR A 329 -12.38 9.26 4.11
CA TYR A 329 -13.77 8.96 3.70
C TYR A 329 -14.22 7.58 4.15
N MET A 330 -13.37 6.55 3.98
CA MET A 330 -13.72 5.18 4.37
C MET A 330 -13.87 5.04 5.89
N MET A 331 -12.96 5.68 6.68
CA MET A 331 -13.07 5.69 8.14
C MET A 331 -14.31 6.46 8.61
N LEU A 332 -14.63 7.59 7.97
CA LEU A 332 -15.86 8.33 8.23
C LEU A 332 -17.08 7.42 8.00
N ALA A 333 -17.15 6.74 6.85
CA ALA A 333 -18.23 5.83 6.52
C ALA A 333 -18.39 4.69 7.54
N LEU A 334 -17.28 4.06 7.95
CA LEU A 334 -17.31 3.03 9.00
C LEU A 334 -17.77 3.59 10.34
N GLY A 335 -17.29 4.78 10.73
CA GLY A 335 -17.71 5.43 11.99
C GLY A 335 -19.18 5.85 12.02
N MET A 336 -19.80 6.06 10.86
CA MET A 336 -21.24 6.28 10.71
C MET A 336 -22.06 4.97 10.69
N GLY A 337 -21.40 3.81 10.64
CA GLY A 337 -22.04 2.51 10.52
C GLY A 337 -22.32 2.06 9.08
N SER A 338 -21.91 2.84 8.07
CA SER A 338 -22.13 2.57 6.64
C SER A 338 -21.08 1.59 6.10
N TYR A 339 -21.17 0.34 6.51
CA TYR A 339 -20.22 -0.71 6.17
C TYR A 339 -20.09 -0.96 4.67
N ARG A 340 -21.21 -1.05 3.96
CA ARG A 340 -21.24 -1.35 2.52
C ARG A 340 -20.59 -0.27 1.70
N THR A 341 -20.89 1.00 2.00
CA THR A 341 -20.34 2.15 1.29
C THR A 341 -18.83 2.27 1.46
N ALA A 342 -18.34 2.02 2.68
CA ALA A 342 -16.91 2.02 2.99
C ALA A 342 -16.14 0.97 2.17
N LEU A 343 -16.65 -0.28 2.12
CA LEU A 343 -16.04 -1.36 1.35
C LEU A 343 -16.13 -1.13 -0.16
N PHE A 344 -17.27 -0.62 -0.65
CA PHE A 344 -17.41 -0.28 -2.06
C PHE A 344 -16.39 0.79 -2.48
N HIS A 345 -16.22 1.82 -1.64
CA HIS A 345 -15.21 2.85 -1.91
C HIS A 345 -13.79 2.30 -1.79
N LEU A 346 -13.52 1.36 -0.89
CA LEU A 346 -12.22 0.71 -0.78
C LEU A 346 -11.81 0.00 -2.07
N ILE A 347 -12.72 -0.78 -2.67
CA ILE A 347 -12.47 -1.49 -3.92
C ILE A 347 -12.17 -0.50 -5.06
N THR A 348 -13.07 0.45 -5.28
CA THR A 348 -12.96 1.41 -6.40
C THR A 348 -11.73 2.30 -6.27
N HIS A 349 -11.40 2.73 -5.05
CA HIS A 349 -10.22 3.49 -4.73
C HIS A 349 -8.92 2.71 -4.97
N ALA A 350 -8.86 1.45 -4.55
CA ALA A 350 -7.66 0.63 -4.68
C ALA A 350 -7.20 0.50 -6.14
N TYR A 351 -8.11 0.17 -7.06
CA TYR A 351 -7.79 0.08 -8.47
C TYR A 351 -7.40 1.43 -9.09
N SER A 352 -8.15 2.49 -8.77
CA SER A 352 -7.86 3.84 -9.28
C SER A 352 -6.50 4.34 -8.81
N LYS A 353 -6.16 4.09 -7.56
CA LYS A 353 -4.85 4.49 -6.99
C LYS A 353 -3.70 3.64 -7.50
N ALA A 354 -3.88 2.33 -7.62
CA ALA A 354 -2.86 1.48 -8.23
C ALA A 354 -2.51 1.97 -9.65
N LEU A 355 -3.54 2.29 -10.46
CA LEU A 355 -3.35 2.84 -11.81
C LEU A 355 -2.55 4.17 -11.78
N LEU A 356 -2.89 5.09 -10.88
CA LEU A 356 -2.20 6.37 -10.75
C LEU A 356 -0.74 6.24 -10.28
N PHE A 357 -0.46 5.35 -9.33
CA PHE A 357 0.91 5.11 -8.88
C PHE A 357 1.76 4.43 -9.95
N LEU A 358 1.23 3.42 -10.65
CA LEU A 358 1.94 2.79 -11.76
C LEU A 358 2.17 3.78 -12.92
N GLY A 359 1.17 4.62 -13.20
CA GLY A 359 1.30 5.72 -14.16
C GLY A 359 2.35 6.75 -13.74
N SER A 360 2.39 7.15 -12.46
CA SER A 360 3.44 8.05 -11.96
C SER A 360 4.83 7.42 -12.05
N GLY A 361 4.96 6.11 -11.81
CA GLY A 361 6.21 5.38 -11.99
C GLY A 361 6.71 5.40 -13.44
N SER A 362 5.82 5.25 -14.41
CA SER A 362 6.13 5.36 -15.83
C SER A 362 6.60 6.78 -16.20
N VAL A 363 5.96 7.83 -15.67
CA VAL A 363 6.37 9.23 -15.85
C VAL A 363 7.75 9.48 -15.25
N ILE A 364 7.99 9.05 -14.00
CA ILE A 364 9.28 9.22 -13.32
C ILE A 364 10.39 8.51 -14.09
N HIS A 365 10.16 7.29 -14.54
CA HIS A 365 11.15 6.53 -15.30
C HIS A 365 11.47 7.19 -16.66
N SER A 366 10.49 7.79 -17.33
CA SER A 366 10.72 8.58 -18.55
C SER A 366 11.48 9.87 -18.26
N MET A 367 11.23 10.55 -17.14
CA MET A 367 11.96 11.74 -16.73
C MET A 367 13.41 11.44 -16.31
N GLU A 368 13.69 10.28 -15.70
CA GLU A 368 15.03 9.86 -15.31
C GLU A 368 16.00 9.76 -16.51
N THR A 369 15.48 9.39 -17.67
CA THR A 369 16.31 9.34 -18.91
C THR A 369 16.80 10.73 -19.33
N VAL A 370 16.09 11.77 -18.93
CA VAL A 370 16.34 13.16 -19.32
C VAL A 370 17.13 13.91 -18.25
N VAL A 371 16.69 13.81 -17.00
CA VAL A 371 17.23 14.61 -15.87
C VAL A 371 18.36 13.87 -15.15
N GLY A 372 18.53 12.58 -15.42
CA GLY A 372 19.40 11.69 -14.66
C GLY A 372 18.72 11.11 -13.44
N TYR A 373 19.39 10.16 -12.80
CA TYR A 373 18.87 9.43 -11.65
C TYR A 373 18.93 10.27 -10.36
N SER A 374 18.04 11.28 -10.28
CA SER A 374 17.90 12.11 -9.07
C SER A 374 16.41 12.24 -8.71
N PRO A 375 15.95 11.64 -7.61
CA PRO A 375 14.54 11.66 -7.21
C PRO A 375 13.97 13.08 -7.04
N ASP A 376 14.76 13.99 -6.48
CA ASP A 376 14.35 15.38 -6.25
C ASP A 376 13.96 16.13 -7.54
N LYS A 377 14.52 15.70 -8.67
CA LYS A 377 14.24 16.31 -9.98
C LYS A 377 13.23 15.50 -10.77
N SER A 378 13.37 14.16 -10.82
CA SER A 378 12.50 13.27 -11.60
C SER A 378 11.09 13.15 -11.06
N GLN A 379 10.87 13.43 -9.76
CA GLN A 379 9.55 13.38 -9.12
C GLN A 379 8.87 14.73 -9.02
N ASN A 380 9.57 15.83 -9.31
CA ASN A 380 9.04 17.18 -9.15
C ASN A 380 8.15 17.59 -10.34
N MET A 381 6.86 17.77 -10.08
CA MET A 381 5.87 18.16 -11.09
C MET A 381 6.15 19.52 -11.74
N VAL A 382 6.82 20.44 -11.03
CA VAL A 382 7.15 21.78 -11.56
C VAL A 382 8.16 21.71 -12.70
N LEU A 383 9.01 20.67 -12.72
CA LEU A 383 10.00 20.44 -13.79
C LEU A 383 9.42 19.62 -14.94
N MET A 384 8.22 19.06 -14.78
CA MET A 384 7.49 18.32 -15.81
C MET A 384 6.71 19.30 -16.70
N GLY A 385 5.86 18.78 -17.55
CA GLY A 385 4.99 19.49 -18.48
C GLY A 385 5.17 19.00 -19.91
N GLY A 386 4.13 19.09 -20.73
CA GLY A 386 4.18 18.73 -22.15
C GLY A 386 4.47 17.26 -22.45
N LEU A 387 4.33 16.34 -21.48
CA LEU A 387 4.61 14.91 -21.66
C LEU A 387 3.57 14.18 -22.54
N THR A 388 2.52 14.87 -22.96
CA THR A 388 1.43 14.33 -23.79
C THR A 388 1.93 13.61 -25.03
N LYS A 389 2.93 14.19 -25.73
CA LYS A 389 3.47 13.64 -26.99
C LYS A 389 4.44 12.47 -26.77
N HIS A 390 5.04 12.38 -25.58
CA HIS A 390 6.10 11.42 -25.29
C HIS A 390 5.58 10.14 -24.62
N VAL A 391 4.53 10.24 -23.80
CA VAL A 391 3.94 9.11 -23.05
C VAL A 391 2.40 9.09 -23.18
N PRO A 392 1.85 8.90 -24.39
CA PRO A 392 0.41 9.03 -24.63
C PRO A 392 -0.44 7.98 -23.90
N ILE A 393 0.02 6.74 -23.82
CA ILE A 393 -0.71 5.67 -23.10
C ILE A 393 -0.76 5.96 -21.60
N THR A 394 0.35 6.41 -21.01
CA THR A 394 0.39 6.78 -19.59
C THR A 394 -0.51 7.98 -19.30
N LYS A 395 -0.56 8.97 -20.24
CA LYS A 395 -1.49 10.10 -20.14
C LYS A 395 -2.94 9.64 -20.04
N THR A 396 -3.39 8.78 -20.96
CA THR A 396 -4.78 8.29 -20.97
C THR A 396 -5.11 7.49 -19.73
N ALA A 397 -4.20 6.58 -19.29
CA ALA A 397 -4.37 5.82 -18.08
C ALA A 397 -4.43 6.72 -16.82
N PHE A 398 -3.54 7.71 -16.74
CA PHE A 398 -3.52 8.66 -15.65
C PHE A 398 -4.77 9.55 -15.64
N LEU A 399 -5.26 9.98 -16.81
CA LEU A 399 -6.50 10.73 -16.94
C LEU A 399 -7.70 9.92 -16.43
N LEU A 400 -7.84 8.66 -16.82
CA LEU A 400 -8.91 7.79 -16.33
C LEU A 400 -8.87 7.66 -14.80
N GLY A 401 -7.67 7.46 -14.21
CA GLY A 401 -7.51 7.42 -12.77
C GLY A 401 -7.85 8.75 -12.07
N THR A 402 -7.49 9.90 -12.68
CA THR A 402 -7.85 11.22 -12.14
C THR A 402 -9.34 11.47 -12.17
N LEU A 403 -10.01 11.20 -13.30
CA LEU A 403 -11.46 11.35 -13.45
C LEU A 403 -12.20 10.44 -12.46
N SER A 404 -11.72 9.20 -12.27
CA SER A 404 -12.31 8.27 -11.31
C SER A 404 -12.24 8.82 -9.88
N LEU A 405 -11.09 9.27 -9.41
CA LEU A 405 -10.95 9.82 -8.06
C LEU A 405 -11.68 11.16 -7.85
N CYS A 406 -11.80 11.97 -8.90
CA CYS A 406 -12.60 13.20 -8.85
C CYS A 406 -14.09 12.89 -8.62
N GLY A 407 -14.55 11.68 -8.93
CA GLY A 407 -15.95 11.32 -8.83
C GLY A 407 -16.75 11.87 -10.02
N ILE A 408 -16.27 11.63 -11.24
CA ILE A 408 -16.99 12.03 -12.47
C ILE A 408 -17.75 10.81 -13.00
N PRO A 409 -19.08 10.95 -13.26
CA PRO A 409 -19.85 9.89 -13.89
C PRO A 409 -19.28 9.55 -15.29
N PRO A 410 -19.29 8.31 -15.74
CA PRO A 410 -19.86 7.08 -15.17
C PRO A 410 -18.85 6.23 -14.35
N LEU A 411 -17.73 6.80 -13.90
CA LEU A 411 -16.65 6.05 -13.25
C LEU A 411 -17.01 5.57 -11.83
N ALA A 412 -16.42 4.46 -11.42
CA ALA A 412 -16.82 3.71 -10.23
C ALA A 412 -16.73 4.50 -8.91
N CYS A 413 -15.68 5.35 -8.75
CA CYS A 413 -15.54 6.16 -7.54
C CYS A 413 -16.60 7.25 -7.39
N PHE A 414 -17.34 7.61 -8.45
CA PHE A 414 -18.49 8.51 -8.34
C PHE A 414 -19.55 7.88 -7.44
N TRP A 415 -20.02 6.70 -7.79
CA TRP A 415 -21.09 6.02 -7.05
C TRP A 415 -20.75 5.77 -5.60
N SER A 416 -19.54 5.28 -5.35
CA SER A 416 -19.10 4.98 -3.97
C SER A 416 -18.91 6.24 -3.11
N LYS A 417 -18.45 7.34 -3.70
CA LYS A 417 -18.26 8.60 -2.98
C LYS A 417 -19.59 9.31 -2.72
N ASP A 418 -20.49 9.29 -3.70
CA ASP A 418 -21.82 9.89 -3.58
C ASP A 418 -22.61 9.24 -2.44
N GLU A 419 -22.56 7.92 -2.34
CA GLU A 419 -23.22 7.17 -1.27
C GLU A 419 -22.66 7.55 0.12
N ILE A 420 -21.32 7.67 0.27
CA ILE A 420 -20.71 8.13 1.54
C ILE A 420 -21.17 9.56 1.89
N LEU A 421 -21.25 10.44 0.90
CA LEU A 421 -21.67 11.83 1.13
C LEU A 421 -23.15 11.91 1.56
N ASN A 422 -24.00 11.10 0.97
CA ASN A 422 -25.42 11.00 1.35
C ASN A 422 -25.58 10.48 2.77
N ASP A 423 -24.87 9.39 3.13
CA ASP A 423 -24.89 8.85 4.50
C ASP A 423 -24.35 9.86 5.52
N SER A 424 -23.33 10.64 5.15
CA SER A 424 -22.78 11.68 6.02
C SER A 424 -23.80 12.78 6.35
N TRP A 425 -24.67 13.12 5.39
CA TRP A 425 -25.74 14.11 5.59
C TRP A 425 -26.78 13.62 6.58
N LEU A 426 -27.12 12.34 6.52
CA LEU A 426 -28.08 11.73 7.44
C LEU A 426 -27.53 11.61 8.86
N TYR A 427 -26.22 11.42 8.99
CA TYR A 427 -25.55 11.28 10.30
C TYR A 427 -25.30 12.62 10.99
N SER A 428 -24.67 13.59 10.30
CA SER A 428 -24.39 14.93 10.82
C SER A 428 -24.18 15.93 9.71
N PRO A 429 -24.95 17.04 9.65
CA PRO A 429 -24.78 18.08 8.65
C PRO A 429 -23.39 18.72 8.65
N ILE A 430 -22.75 18.84 9.81
CA ILE A 430 -21.39 19.41 9.94
C ILE A 430 -20.37 18.52 9.23
N PHE A 431 -20.45 17.19 9.45
CA PHE A 431 -19.55 16.23 8.80
C PHE A 431 -19.80 16.22 7.29
N ALA A 432 -21.04 16.30 6.85
CA ALA A 432 -21.40 16.38 5.45
C ALA A 432 -20.79 17.61 4.76
N ILE A 433 -20.91 18.81 5.34
CA ILE A 433 -20.35 20.04 4.76
C ILE A 433 -18.84 19.93 4.58
N ILE A 434 -18.13 19.38 5.59
CA ILE A 434 -16.68 19.16 5.49
C ILE A 434 -16.37 18.12 4.43
N ALA A 435 -17.12 17.01 4.35
CA ALA A 435 -16.93 15.97 3.35
C ALA A 435 -17.19 16.49 1.92
N TRP A 436 -18.24 17.29 1.71
CA TRP A 436 -18.53 17.92 0.42
C TRP A 436 -17.47 18.93 -0.01
N SER A 437 -17.01 19.79 0.91
CA SER A 437 -15.94 20.74 0.61
C SER A 437 -14.65 20.01 0.20
N THR A 438 -14.32 18.91 0.89
CA THR A 438 -13.15 18.10 0.55
C THR A 438 -13.31 17.33 -0.76
N ALA A 439 -14.54 16.98 -1.17
CA ALA A 439 -14.80 16.42 -2.49
C ALA A 439 -14.42 17.43 -3.61
N GLY A 440 -14.76 18.71 -3.45
CA GLY A 440 -14.28 19.77 -4.33
C GLY A 440 -12.76 19.91 -4.36
N LEU A 441 -12.12 19.87 -3.20
CA LEU A 441 -10.66 19.90 -3.11
C LEU A 441 -10.01 18.69 -3.80
N THR A 442 -10.62 17.50 -3.74
CA THR A 442 -10.08 16.32 -4.43
C THR A 442 -10.05 16.51 -5.95
N ALA A 443 -11.08 17.10 -6.54
CA ALA A 443 -11.10 17.42 -7.95
C ALA A 443 -9.99 18.41 -8.31
N PHE A 444 -9.83 19.46 -7.51
CA PHE A 444 -8.83 20.49 -7.76
C PHE A 444 -7.39 19.94 -7.74
N TYR A 445 -6.98 19.23 -6.67
CA TYR A 445 -5.60 18.74 -6.61
C TYR A 445 -5.30 17.64 -7.63
N MET A 446 -6.27 16.79 -7.98
CA MET A 446 -6.07 15.75 -8.98
C MET A 446 -5.88 16.33 -10.37
N PHE A 447 -6.71 17.29 -10.77
CA PHE A 447 -6.50 18.00 -12.03
C PHE A 447 -5.22 18.83 -12.03
N ARG A 448 -4.84 19.44 -10.90
CA ARG A 448 -3.55 20.12 -10.77
C ARG A 448 -2.39 19.18 -11.07
N ILE A 449 -2.36 17.97 -10.48
CA ILE A 449 -1.32 16.97 -10.74
C ILE A 449 -1.30 16.61 -12.23
N TYR A 450 -2.45 16.34 -12.83
CA TYR A 450 -2.56 15.97 -14.23
C TYR A 450 -2.08 17.07 -15.18
N LEU A 451 -2.55 18.29 -14.99
CA LEU A 451 -2.19 19.42 -15.87
C LEU A 451 -0.70 19.77 -15.78
N LEU A 452 -0.12 19.79 -14.58
CA LEU A 452 1.30 20.08 -14.38
C LEU A 452 2.21 19.01 -14.99
N THR A 453 1.77 17.75 -15.05
CA THR A 453 2.60 16.65 -15.58
C THR A 453 2.48 16.50 -17.09
N PHE A 454 1.29 16.58 -17.65
CA PHE A 454 1.04 16.22 -19.05
C PHE A 454 0.83 17.39 -19.99
N GLU A 455 0.24 18.50 -19.52
CA GLU A 455 -0.08 19.64 -20.37
C GLU A 455 0.99 20.75 -20.31
N GLY A 456 0.93 21.70 -21.23
CA GLY A 456 1.87 22.82 -21.30
C GLY A 456 3.17 22.50 -22.03
N HIS A 457 4.24 23.15 -21.61
CA HIS A 457 5.60 22.97 -22.14
C HIS A 457 6.50 22.29 -21.11
N LEU A 458 7.47 21.51 -21.60
CA LEU A 458 8.44 20.87 -20.72
C LEU A 458 9.36 21.94 -20.09
N ASN A 459 9.31 22.04 -18.76
CA ASN A 459 10.00 23.09 -18.00
C ASN A 459 11.48 22.80 -17.75
N VAL A 460 11.96 21.62 -18.12
CA VAL A 460 13.39 21.28 -18.00
C VAL A 460 14.16 21.91 -19.15
N ASN A 461 15.09 22.82 -18.84
CA ASN A 461 16.01 23.37 -19.82
C ASN A 461 17.05 22.33 -20.21
N PHE A 462 16.78 21.56 -21.27
CA PHE A 462 17.67 20.53 -21.82
C PHE A 462 19.03 21.08 -22.29
N GLN A 463 19.11 22.37 -22.64
CA GLN A 463 20.35 23.03 -23.09
C GLN A 463 21.48 22.95 -22.06
N ASN A 464 21.16 22.92 -20.77
CA ASN A 464 22.15 22.85 -19.69
C ASN A 464 22.64 21.42 -19.39
N TYR A 465 21.95 20.39 -19.90
CA TYR A 465 22.30 19.00 -19.62
C TYR A 465 22.98 18.23 -20.74
N ILE A 466 22.73 18.55 -22.01
CA ILE A 466 23.17 17.72 -23.13
C ILE A 466 23.56 18.57 -24.37
N GLY A 467 23.93 19.79 -24.34
CA GLY A 467 24.53 20.54 -25.49
C GLY A 467 23.94 20.33 -26.91
N LYS A 468 22.85 19.59 -27.09
CA LYS A 468 22.17 19.33 -28.38
C LYS A 468 20.65 19.33 -28.23
N LYS A 469 20.03 20.11 -29.11
CA LYS A 469 18.58 20.32 -29.21
C LYS A 469 17.81 19.02 -29.54
N SER A 470 16.64 18.84 -28.86
CA SER A 470 15.42 18.15 -29.28
C SER A 470 15.41 16.71 -29.84
N ALA A 471 16.49 16.14 -30.33
CA ALA A 471 16.46 14.80 -30.93
C ALA A 471 16.36 13.63 -29.93
N LEU A 472 16.56 13.88 -28.64
CA LEU A 472 16.55 12.84 -27.59
C LEU A 472 15.15 12.46 -27.09
N LEU A 473 14.23 13.41 -27.10
CA LEU A 473 12.86 13.17 -26.63
C LEU A 473 12.03 12.36 -27.63
N ASP A 474 12.27 12.54 -28.93
CA ASP A 474 11.58 11.79 -29.99
C ASP A 474 11.97 10.30 -30.00
N SER A 475 13.07 9.93 -29.35
CA SER A 475 13.55 8.56 -29.24
C SER A 475 13.17 7.84 -27.94
N ILE A 476 12.48 8.50 -27.01
CA ILE A 476 12.01 7.88 -25.77
C ILE A 476 10.78 7.02 -26.07
N SER A 477 11.00 5.72 -26.21
CA SER A 477 9.89 4.78 -26.27
C SER A 477 9.26 4.62 -24.89
N LEU A 478 7.97 4.32 -24.84
CA LEU A 478 7.18 4.06 -23.62
C LEU A 478 7.85 3.06 -22.67
N TRP A 479 8.72 2.22 -23.19
CA TRP A 479 9.42 1.12 -22.51
C TRP A 479 10.94 1.34 -22.38
N GLY A 480 11.45 2.50 -22.69
CA GLY A 480 12.85 2.87 -22.49
C GLY A 480 13.90 2.15 -23.37
N LYS A 481 13.48 1.27 -24.27
CA LYS A 481 14.41 0.46 -25.07
C LYS A 481 15.00 1.15 -26.30
N GLY A 482 14.34 2.16 -26.86
CA GLY A 482 14.78 2.82 -28.10
C GLY A 482 15.92 3.82 -27.91
N GLY A 483 15.97 4.54 -26.79
CA GLY A 483 16.95 5.59 -26.53
C GLY A 483 18.31 5.10 -26.00
N LEU A 484 18.35 3.93 -25.38
CA LEU A 484 19.54 3.41 -24.71
C LEU A 484 20.76 3.16 -25.62
N LYS A 485 20.55 2.83 -26.91
CA LYS A 485 21.67 2.62 -27.84
C LYS A 485 22.41 3.91 -28.18
N ILE A 486 21.74 5.05 -28.24
CA ILE A 486 22.32 6.35 -28.58
C ILE A 486 22.91 6.99 -27.30
N ILE A 487 22.23 6.86 -26.16
CA ILE A 487 22.69 7.39 -24.86
C ILE A 487 23.95 6.65 -24.39
N ASN A 488 24.04 5.32 -24.55
CA ASN A 488 25.22 4.56 -24.14
C ASN A 488 26.50 4.94 -24.92
N LYS A 489 26.42 5.37 -26.19
CA LYS A 489 27.60 5.85 -26.92
C LYS A 489 28.07 7.20 -26.38
N ASN A 490 27.16 8.13 -26.08
CA ASN A 490 27.54 9.47 -25.65
C ASN A 490 27.90 9.53 -24.17
N VAL A 491 27.22 8.76 -23.31
CA VAL A 491 27.56 8.65 -21.88
C VAL A 491 28.86 7.88 -21.67
N ARG A 492 29.17 6.84 -22.47
CA ARG A 492 30.49 6.20 -22.46
C ARG A 492 31.60 7.15 -22.90
N LEU A 493 31.34 8.03 -23.85
CA LEU A 493 32.34 9.04 -24.26
C LEU A 493 32.56 10.10 -23.17
N LEU A 494 31.50 10.56 -22.52
CA LEU A 494 31.57 11.53 -21.42
C LEU A 494 32.20 10.93 -20.15
N THR A 495 31.87 9.69 -19.79
CA THR A 495 32.50 8.99 -18.66
C THR A 495 33.97 8.66 -18.97
N LEU A 496 34.33 8.33 -20.21
CA LEU A 496 35.71 8.12 -20.60
C LEU A 496 36.53 9.43 -20.65
N LEU A 497 35.93 10.56 -21.02
CA LEU A 497 36.54 11.88 -20.95
C LEU A 497 36.71 12.39 -19.53
N GLN A 498 35.71 12.16 -18.64
CA GLN A 498 35.82 12.45 -17.20
C GLN A 498 36.82 11.52 -16.50
N MET A 499 36.89 10.24 -16.87
CA MET A 499 37.90 9.32 -16.34
C MET A 499 39.31 9.67 -16.79
N LYS A 500 39.51 10.30 -17.97
CA LYS A 500 40.82 10.73 -18.45
C LYS A 500 41.35 11.94 -17.64
N ASN A 501 40.45 12.78 -17.14
CA ASN A 501 40.82 13.95 -16.32
C ASN A 501 40.91 13.66 -14.81
N ASN A 502 40.42 12.55 -14.32
CA ASN A 502 40.36 12.22 -12.89
C ASN A 502 41.11 10.94 -12.48
N LYS A 503 42.10 10.50 -13.30
CA LYS A 503 42.93 9.32 -12.97
C LYS A 503 43.69 9.45 -11.63
N SER A 504 43.94 10.65 -11.13
CA SER A 504 44.60 10.87 -9.84
C SER A 504 43.67 10.68 -8.62
N ALA A 505 42.39 10.98 -8.75
CA ALA A 505 41.42 10.85 -7.62
C ALA A 505 40.99 9.39 -7.39
N PHE A 506 40.88 8.59 -8.44
CA PHE A 506 40.45 7.20 -8.35
C PHE A 506 41.49 6.28 -7.69
N PHE A 507 42.76 6.53 -7.89
CA PHE A 507 43.87 5.80 -7.24
C PHE A 507 43.98 6.10 -5.74
N PHE A 508 43.54 7.29 -5.29
CA PHE A 508 43.56 7.67 -3.88
C PHE A 508 42.42 6.98 -3.10
N PHE A 509 41.25 6.80 -3.72
CA PHE A 509 40.11 6.11 -3.09
C PHE A 509 40.33 4.61 -3.00
N GLN A 510 40.92 3.97 -3.99
CA GLN A 510 41.18 2.54 -4.02
C GLN A 510 42.25 2.13 -3.00
N ARG A 511 43.27 2.95 -2.74
CA ARG A 511 44.28 2.72 -1.69
C ARG A 511 43.73 2.87 -0.27
N ARG A 512 42.73 3.72 -0.05
CA ARG A 512 42.10 3.88 1.26
C ARG A 512 41.14 2.75 1.60
N TYR A 513 40.47 2.19 0.61
CA TYR A 513 39.55 1.06 0.78
C TYR A 513 40.30 -0.26 1.08
N ILE A 514 41.43 -0.48 0.45
CA ILE A 514 42.28 -1.68 0.69
C ILE A 514 42.97 -1.62 2.05
N LYS A 515 43.23 -0.43 2.60
CA LYS A 515 43.80 -0.26 3.95
C LYS A 515 42.78 -0.46 5.07
N LEU A 516 41.48 -0.23 4.82
CA LEU A 516 40.38 -0.46 5.76
C LEU A 516 39.91 -1.93 5.82
N MET A 517 40.22 -2.73 4.79
CA MET A 517 39.93 -4.18 4.79
C MET A 517 41.08 -5.04 5.35
N LYS A 518 42.20 -4.44 5.74
CA LYS A 518 43.35 -5.14 6.35
C LYS A 518 43.57 -4.78 7.85
N MET A 519 42.65 -4.04 8.45
CA MET A 519 42.43 -3.92 9.89
C MET A 519 41.12 -4.63 10.29
#